data_7aea8774988c9a34eb0ca4df1552d41f
#
_entry.id   7aea8774988c9a34eb0ca4df1552d41f
#
_cell.length_a   1.000
_cell.length_b   1.000
_cell.length_c   1.000
_cell.angle_alpha   90.00
_cell.angle_beta   90.00
_cell.angle_gamma   90.00
#
_symmetry.space_group_name_H-M   'P 1'
#
loop_
_entity.id
_entity.type
_entity.pdbx_description
1 polymer ?
#
loop_
_entity_poly.entity_id
_entity_poly.type
_entity_poly.pdbx_seq_one_letter_code
_entity_poly.pdbx_strand_id
1 'polypeptide(L)'
;MNSYQALSAYYDRFTDDVGYADWADFFERLFAREGIQPKLVLDLACGTGSLTRILAERGYEMIGADASPEMLMQAMQNTMDCEPRPLFLNQRMEALDLYGTVDACLCCLDSINYVTEPQTLQKAFERVHLFLEPKTGLFVFDINTPEKFACMDGNAYVREDEDVFCVWQAAVEDGL
;
A
#
# COMPACT_ATOMS: atom_id res chain seq x y z
N MET A 1 -9.68 -13.66 -14.79
CA MET A 1 -10.41 -12.93 -13.72
C MET A 1 -9.35 -12.56 -12.72
N ASN A 2 -9.09 -11.30 -12.53
CA ASN A 2 -8.03 -10.86 -11.61
C ASN A 2 -8.44 -11.29 -10.19
N SER A 3 -7.60 -11.99 -9.45
CA SER A 3 -7.90 -12.52 -8.11
C SER A 3 -8.35 -11.43 -7.13
N TYR A 4 -7.89 -10.21 -7.32
CA TYR A 4 -8.28 -9.04 -6.52
C TYR A 4 -9.70 -8.52 -6.79
N GLN A 5 -10.32 -8.82 -7.94
CA GLN A 5 -11.69 -8.39 -8.24
C GLN A 5 -12.74 -9.03 -7.31
N ALA A 6 -12.56 -10.32 -7.01
CA ALA A 6 -13.47 -11.01 -6.10
C ALA A 6 -13.11 -10.76 -4.63
N LEU A 7 -11.84 -10.44 -4.36
CA LEU A 7 -11.30 -10.29 -3.01
C LEU A 7 -11.57 -8.90 -2.41
N SER A 8 -11.68 -7.83 -3.24
CA SER A 8 -11.73 -6.45 -2.75
C SER A 8 -12.86 -6.18 -1.74
N ALA A 9 -14.03 -6.80 -1.96
CA ALA A 9 -15.19 -6.64 -1.05
C ALA A 9 -14.98 -7.33 0.32
N TYR A 10 -14.05 -8.27 0.41
CA TYR A 10 -13.79 -9.04 1.61
C TYR A 10 -12.38 -8.81 2.15
N TYR A 11 -11.57 -8.02 1.44
CA TYR A 11 -10.16 -7.82 1.75
C TYR A 11 -9.93 -7.32 3.18
N ASP A 12 -10.69 -6.30 3.59
CA ASP A 12 -10.55 -5.71 4.93
C ASP A 12 -10.92 -6.70 6.05
N ARG A 13 -11.81 -7.66 5.78
CA ARG A 13 -12.15 -8.73 6.74
C ARG A 13 -11.04 -9.76 6.90
N PHE A 14 -10.27 -9.99 5.82
CA PHE A 14 -9.16 -10.94 5.82
C PHE A 14 -7.83 -10.33 6.26
N THR A 15 -7.79 -9.01 6.38
CA THR A 15 -6.63 -8.22 6.83
C THR A 15 -6.91 -7.47 8.14
N ASP A 16 -7.89 -7.91 8.92
CA ASP A 16 -8.25 -7.34 10.21
C ASP A 16 -7.15 -7.49 11.27
N ASP A 17 -6.27 -8.49 11.09
CA ASP A 17 -5.07 -8.72 11.88
C ASP A 17 -3.87 -7.84 11.47
N VAL A 18 -3.98 -7.09 10.36
CA VAL A 18 -2.98 -6.09 9.97
C VAL A 18 -3.15 -4.86 10.85
N GLY A 19 -2.22 -4.64 11.75
CA GLY A 19 -2.23 -3.48 12.65
C GLY A 19 -1.96 -2.16 11.90
N TYR A 20 -2.89 -1.71 11.05
CA TYR A 20 -2.73 -0.44 10.30
C TYR A 20 -2.49 0.78 11.18
N ALA A 21 -3.05 0.78 12.41
CA ALA A 21 -2.78 1.84 13.39
C ALA A 21 -1.32 1.82 13.86
N ASP A 22 -0.74 0.61 14.06
CA ASP A 22 0.67 0.45 14.43
C ASP A 22 1.61 0.89 13.30
N TRP A 23 1.20 0.64 12.04
CA TRP A 23 1.89 1.16 10.86
C TRP A 23 1.89 2.69 10.84
N ALA A 24 0.74 3.31 11.05
CA ALA A 24 0.63 4.77 11.11
C ALA A 24 1.50 5.35 12.25
N ASP A 25 1.49 4.74 13.44
CA ASP A 25 2.37 5.11 14.57
C ASP A 25 3.85 4.96 14.21
N PHE A 26 4.21 3.90 13.48
CA PHE A 26 5.57 3.70 13.01
C PHE A 26 6.01 4.82 12.06
N PHE A 27 5.16 5.22 11.09
CA PHE A 27 5.50 6.31 10.17
C PHE A 27 5.65 7.64 10.87
N GLU A 28 4.78 7.98 11.83
CA GLU A 28 4.90 9.22 12.62
C GLU A 28 6.20 9.26 13.41
N ARG A 29 6.60 8.13 14.03
CA ARG A 29 7.91 8.02 14.69
C ARG A 29 9.07 8.17 13.70
N LEU A 30 8.94 7.61 12.49
CA LEU A 30 9.94 7.72 11.45
C LEU A 30 10.07 9.18 10.96
N PHE A 31 8.96 9.86 10.70
CA PHE A 31 8.95 11.27 10.31
C PHE A 31 9.62 12.15 11.38
N ALA A 32 9.29 11.92 12.65
CA ALA A 32 9.91 12.63 13.76
C ALA A 32 11.43 12.35 13.85
N ARG A 33 11.86 11.12 13.64
CA ARG A 33 13.27 10.72 13.64
C ARG A 33 14.06 11.40 12.52
N GLU A 34 13.47 11.46 11.32
CA GLU A 34 14.08 12.11 10.15
C GLU A 34 13.92 13.65 10.15
N GLY A 35 13.20 14.19 11.14
CA GLY A 35 13.00 15.62 11.31
C GLY A 35 12.11 16.26 10.25
N ILE A 36 11.23 15.48 9.62
CA ILE A 36 10.27 15.95 8.63
C ILE A 36 8.87 16.09 9.22
N GLN A 37 8.08 17.00 8.65
CA GLN A 37 6.67 17.21 8.99
C GLN A 37 5.85 17.18 7.71
N PRO A 38 5.59 15.98 7.16
CA PRO A 38 4.86 15.86 5.92
C PRO A 38 3.44 16.38 6.09
N LYS A 39 2.92 17.05 5.06
CA LYS A 39 1.53 17.46 4.94
C LYS A 39 0.81 16.62 3.93
N LEU A 40 1.40 16.48 2.75
CA LEU A 40 0.86 15.68 1.65
C LEU A 40 1.61 14.36 1.57
N VAL A 41 0.88 13.26 1.76
CA VAL A 41 1.42 11.90 1.78
C VAL A 41 0.78 11.06 0.68
N LEU A 42 1.62 10.38 -0.10
CA LEU A 42 1.19 9.38 -1.08
C LEU A 42 1.19 7.99 -0.44
N ASP A 43 0.07 7.31 -0.48
CA ASP A 43 -0.10 5.88 -0.19
C ASP A 43 -0.09 5.12 -1.53
N LEU A 44 1.05 4.53 -1.86
CA LEU A 44 1.30 3.86 -3.15
C LEU A 44 0.97 2.37 -3.03
N ALA A 45 0.07 1.87 -3.84
CA ALA A 45 -0.65 0.61 -3.71
C ALA A 45 -1.56 0.59 -2.46
N CYS A 46 -2.39 1.61 -2.35
CA CYS A 46 -3.21 1.87 -1.16
C CYS A 46 -4.32 0.83 -0.92
N GLY A 47 -4.61 -0.06 -1.87
CA GLY A 47 -5.66 -1.07 -1.78
C GLY A 47 -7.01 -0.45 -1.44
N THR A 48 -7.65 -0.95 -0.39
CA THR A 48 -8.96 -0.48 0.12
C THR A 48 -8.88 0.82 0.95
N GLY A 49 -7.68 1.42 1.06
CA GLY A 49 -7.48 2.71 1.71
C GLY A 49 -7.48 2.69 3.23
N SER A 50 -7.29 1.54 3.86
CA SER A 50 -7.31 1.41 5.33
C SER A 50 -6.23 2.26 6.01
N LEU A 51 -4.99 2.23 5.50
CA LEU A 51 -3.91 3.10 5.98
C LEU A 51 -4.16 4.57 5.60
N THR A 52 -4.59 4.80 4.35
CA THR A 52 -4.95 6.14 3.85
C THR A 52 -5.97 6.81 4.76
N ARG A 53 -7.03 6.08 5.18
CA ARG A 53 -8.06 6.56 6.10
C ARG A 53 -7.46 7.01 7.44
N ILE A 54 -6.68 6.13 8.08
CA ILE A 54 -6.09 6.42 9.41
C ILE A 54 -5.20 7.66 9.36
N LEU A 55 -4.38 7.79 8.31
CA LEU A 55 -3.51 8.96 8.17
C LEU A 55 -4.32 10.23 7.87
N ALA A 56 -5.38 10.16 7.06
CA ALA A 56 -6.28 11.28 6.85
C ALA A 56 -6.96 11.73 8.16
N GLU A 57 -7.45 10.80 8.99
CA GLU A 57 -8.02 11.08 10.31
C GLU A 57 -7.00 11.69 11.29
N ARG A 58 -5.70 11.45 11.09
CA ARG A 58 -4.60 12.08 11.82
C ARG A 58 -4.20 13.46 11.28
N GLY A 59 -4.86 13.92 10.20
CA GLY A 59 -4.72 15.28 9.66
C GLY A 59 -3.76 15.41 8.49
N TYR A 60 -3.28 14.30 7.90
CA TYR A 60 -2.50 14.32 6.66
C TYR A 60 -3.42 14.54 5.45
N GLU A 61 -2.95 15.32 4.48
CA GLU A 61 -3.53 15.35 3.15
C GLU A 61 -3.06 14.10 2.40
N MET A 62 -4.01 13.28 1.91
CA MET A 62 -3.69 11.96 1.38
C MET A 62 -3.98 11.85 -0.12
N ILE A 63 -3.03 11.24 -0.84
CA ILE A 63 -3.24 10.69 -2.17
C ILE A 63 -3.08 9.17 -2.06
N GLY A 64 -4.10 8.42 -2.46
CA GLY A 64 -3.99 6.96 -2.63
C GLY A 64 -3.86 6.61 -4.11
N ALA A 65 -2.89 5.79 -4.46
CA ALA A 65 -2.73 5.27 -5.82
C ALA A 65 -2.75 3.74 -5.82
N ASP A 66 -3.57 3.14 -6.68
CA ASP A 66 -3.64 1.69 -6.84
C ASP A 66 -3.92 1.30 -8.29
N ALA A 67 -3.45 0.12 -8.69
CA ALA A 67 -3.67 -0.42 -10.03
C ALA A 67 -5.07 -1.02 -10.22
N SER A 68 -5.75 -1.40 -9.11
CA SER A 68 -7.09 -2.01 -9.13
C SER A 68 -8.18 -0.95 -8.94
N PRO A 69 -9.02 -0.73 -9.96
CA PRO A 69 -10.17 0.15 -9.81
C PRO A 69 -11.17 -0.34 -8.76
N GLU A 70 -11.26 -1.66 -8.54
CA GLU A 70 -12.15 -2.25 -7.54
C GLU A 70 -11.68 -1.91 -6.12
N MET A 71 -10.38 -1.98 -5.85
CA MET A 71 -9.78 -1.54 -4.58
C MET A 71 -10.06 -0.06 -4.35
N LEU A 72 -9.87 0.78 -5.36
CA LEU A 72 -10.11 2.21 -5.25
C LEU A 72 -11.59 2.56 -5.03
N MET A 73 -12.53 1.81 -5.60
CA MET A 73 -13.95 1.99 -5.28
C MET A 73 -14.22 1.75 -3.79
N GLN A 74 -13.61 0.71 -3.22
CA GLN A 74 -13.74 0.43 -1.79
C GLN A 74 -13.04 1.53 -0.95
N ALA A 75 -11.84 1.97 -1.36
CA ALA A 75 -11.11 3.04 -0.70
C ALA A 75 -11.91 4.35 -0.65
N MET A 76 -12.58 4.71 -1.75
CA MET A 76 -13.47 5.89 -1.81
C MET A 76 -14.65 5.76 -0.86
N GLN A 77 -15.22 4.57 -0.69
CA GLN A 77 -16.29 4.31 0.27
C GLN A 77 -15.77 4.37 1.70
N ASN A 78 -14.65 3.75 1.98
CA ASN A 78 -14.04 3.69 3.29
C ASN A 78 -13.61 5.07 3.83
N THR A 79 -13.38 6.04 2.94
CA THR A 79 -12.88 7.38 3.29
C THR A 79 -13.88 8.51 3.01
N MET A 80 -15.15 8.18 2.75
CA MET A 80 -16.15 9.18 2.33
C MET A 80 -16.45 10.24 3.38
N ASP A 81 -16.19 9.94 4.65
CA ASP A 81 -16.39 10.77 5.83
C ASP A 81 -15.11 11.48 6.33
N CYS A 82 -13.97 11.27 5.66
CA CYS A 82 -12.72 11.94 6.02
C CYS A 82 -12.71 13.42 5.60
N GLU A 83 -12.12 14.27 6.44
CA GLU A 83 -11.88 15.70 6.18
C GLU A 83 -10.43 16.08 6.56
N PRO A 84 -9.55 16.42 5.60
CA PRO A 84 -9.77 16.50 4.15
C PRO A 84 -9.97 15.13 3.50
N ARG A 85 -10.77 15.11 2.44
CA ARG A 85 -11.06 13.88 1.71
C ARG A 85 -9.85 13.44 0.88
N PRO A 86 -9.36 12.19 0.99
CA PRO A 86 -8.28 11.66 0.17
C PRO A 86 -8.59 11.70 -1.33
N LEU A 87 -7.57 11.98 -2.14
CA LEU A 87 -7.63 11.84 -3.59
C LEU A 87 -7.16 10.44 -3.99
N PHE A 88 -7.93 9.76 -4.85
CA PHE A 88 -7.56 8.45 -5.36
C PHE A 88 -7.24 8.46 -6.85
N LEU A 89 -6.16 7.77 -7.24
CA LEU A 89 -5.65 7.69 -8.60
C LEU A 89 -5.52 6.23 -9.04
N ASN A 90 -6.16 5.87 -10.14
CA ASN A 90 -5.99 4.54 -10.71
C ASN A 90 -4.71 4.52 -11.56
N GLN A 91 -3.60 4.19 -10.94
CA GLN A 91 -2.29 4.19 -11.55
C GLN A 91 -1.44 3.03 -11.04
N ARG A 92 -0.62 2.47 -11.92
CA ARG A 92 0.44 1.52 -11.56
C ARG A 92 1.67 2.28 -11.07
N MET A 93 2.47 1.65 -10.20
CA MET A 93 3.66 2.28 -9.60
C MET A 93 4.63 2.84 -10.66
N GLU A 94 4.91 2.06 -11.71
CA GLU A 94 5.81 2.43 -12.81
C GLU A 94 5.23 3.50 -13.76
N ALA A 95 3.95 3.80 -13.61
CA ALA A 95 3.23 4.81 -14.39
C ALA A 95 2.71 5.96 -13.53
N LEU A 96 3.19 6.07 -12.28
CA LEU A 96 2.80 7.12 -11.36
C LEU A 96 3.00 8.50 -12.00
N ASP A 97 1.96 9.32 -11.97
CA ASP A 97 1.97 10.67 -12.55
C ASP A 97 1.12 11.61 -11.67
N LEU A 98 1.79 12.56 -11.03
CA LEU A 98 1.18 13.52 -10.11
C LEU A 98 1.33 14.93 -10.67
N TYR A 99 0.48 15.85 -10.23
CA TYR A 99 0.56 17.26 -10.63
C TYR A 99 1.65 18.06 -9.89
N GLY A 100 2.22 17.50 -8.83
CA GLY A 100 3.22 18.14 -8.00
C GLY A 100 3.95 17.13 -7.12
N THR A 101 4.78 17.62 -6.21
CA THR A 101 5.53 16.80 -5.27
C THR A 101 4.71 16.44 -4.02
N VAL A 102 5.09 15.33 -3.39
CA VAL A 102 4.57 14.88 -2.09
C VAL A 102 5.71 14.88 -1.07
N ASP A 103 5.38 15.12 0.19
CA ASP A 103 6.37 15.16 1.28
C ASP A 103 6.83 13.76 1.69
N ALA A 104 5.94 12.77 1.57
CA ALA A 104 6.27 11.38 1.81
C ALA A 104 5.50 10.45 0.86
N CYS A 105 6.13 9.34 0.51
CA CYS A 105 5.52 8.23 -0.21
C CYS A 105 5.65 6.98 0.65
N LEU A 106 4.55 6.30 0.90
CA LEU A 106 4.46 5.04 1.64
C LEU A 106 4.03 3.93 0.68
N CYS A 107 4.71 2.78 0.70
CA CYS A 107 4.33 1.61 -0.08
C CYS A 107 4.44 0.39 0.83
N CYS A 108 3.33 -0.04 1.39
CA CYS A 108 3.28 -0.94 2.54
C CYS A 108 2.72 -2.32 2.18
N LEU A 109 2.88 -3.25 3.14
CA LEU A 109 2.35 -4.60 3.06
C LEU A 109 2.87 -5.34 1.82
N ASP A 110 4.20 -5.35 1.69
CA ASP A 110 4.93 -6.04 0.63
C ASP A 110 4.47 -5.74 -0.81
N SER A 111 3.74 -4.64 -1.01
CA SER A 111 3.20 -4.25 -2.32
C SER A 111 4.27 -4.10 -3.40
N ILE A 112 5.50 -3.71 -3.02
CA ILE A 112 6.63 -3.60 -3.93
C ILE A 112 7.06 -4.97 -4.51
N ASN A 113 6.82 -6.07 -3.80
CA ASN A 113 7.14 -7.43 -4.24
C ASN A 113 6.31 -7.90 -5.44
N TYR A 114 5.19 -7.24 -5.73
CA TYR A 114 4.39 -7.52 -6.94
C TYR A 114 5.03 -6.99 -8.22
N VAL A 115 6.07 -6.14 -8.11
CA VAL A 115 6.81 -5.60 -9.25
C VAL A 115 8.07 -6.46 -9.46
N THR A 116 7.90 -7.62 -10.08
CA THR A 116 8.95 -8.64 -10.21
C THR A 116 9.98 -8.36 -11.31
N GLU A 117 9.61 -7.56 -12.33
CA GLU A 117 10.51 -7.23 -13.42
C GLU A 117 11.47 -6.10 -13.04
N PRO A 118 12.81 -6.29 -13.05
CA PRO A 118 13.78 -5.29 -12.58
C PRO A 118 13.66 -3.93 -13.27
N GLN A 119 13.38 -3.90 -14.57
CA GLN A 119 13.21 -2.65 -15.31
C GLN A 119 11.95 -1.90 -14.90
N THR A 120 10.87 -2.62 -14.60
CA THR A 120 9.61 -2.05 -14.11
C THR A 120 9.78 -1.52 -12.70
N LEU A 121 10.50 -2.25 -11.85
CA LEU A 121 10.83 -1.82 -10.50
C LEU A 121 11.69 -0.55 -10.51
N GLN A 122 12.75 -0.52 -11.33
CA GLN A 122 13.57 0.68 -11.50
C GLN A 122 12.70 1.88 -11.90
N LYS A 123 11.82 1.70 -12.88
CA LYS A 123 10.93 2.77 -13.34
C LYS A 123 9.98 3.24 -12.22
N ALA A 124 9.46 2.33 -11.39
CA ALA A 124 8.64 2.70 -10.24
C ALA A 124 9.41 3.60 -9.26
N PHE A 125 10.66 3.25 -8.93
CA PHE A 125 11.51 4.08 -8.08
C PHE A 125 11.82 5.45 -8.72
N GLU A 126 12.09 5.49 -10.03
CA GLU A 126 12.31 6.74 -10.77
C GLU A 126 11.07 7.65 -10.73
N ARG A 127 9.87 7.06 -10.84
CA ARG A 127 8.61 7.82 -10.76
C ARG A 127 8.37 8.36 -9.34
N VAL A 128 8.58 7.54 -8.32
CA VAL A 128 8.50 8.02 -6.92
C VAL A 128 9.51 9.13 -6.68
N HIS A 129 10.77 8.95 -7.11
CA HIS A 129 11.81 9.98 -6.96
C HIS A 129 11.43 11.30 -7.64
N LEU A 130 10.81 11.25 -8.82
CA LEU A 130 10.37 12.44 -9.55
C LEU A 130 9.35 13.27 -8.79
N PHE A 131 8.47 12.61 -8.03
CA PHE A 131 7.37 13.26 -7.31
C PHE A 131 7.62 13.43 -5.82
N LEU A 132 8.76 13.03 -5.30
CA LEU A 132 9.15 13.37 -3.93
C LEU A 132 9.67 14.81 -3.84
N GLU A 133 9.33 15.49 -2.74
CA GLU A 133 9.86 16.82 -2.45
C GLU A 133 11.40 16.79 -2.40
N PRO A 134 12.10 17.62 -3.21
CA PRO A 134 13.54 17.60 -3.24
C PRO A 134 14.17 17.85 -1.88
N LYS A 135 15.13 17.00 -1.47
CA LYS A 135 15.93 17.04 -0.23
C LYS A 135 15.20 16.62 1.05
N THR A 136 13.91 16.75 1.13
CA THR A 136 13.11 16.46 2.35
C THR A 136 12.12 15.33 2.16
N GLY A 137 11.81 14.97 0.90
CA GLY A 137 10.88 13.90 0.60
C GLY A 137 11.39 12.54 1.07
N LEU A 138 10.52 11.76 1.70
CA LEU A 138 10.83 10.44 2.24
C LEU A 138 10.03 9.37 1.50
N PHE A 139 10.72 8.33 1.01
CA PHE A 139 10.09 7.12 0.51
C PHE A 139 10.29 5.99 1.51
N VAL A 140 9.19 5.38 1.96
CA VAL A 140 9.19 4.24 2.88
C VAL A 140 8.46 3.08 2.24
N PHE A 141 9.10 1.92 2.22
CA PHE A 141 8.51 0.69 1.72
C PHE A 141 9.01 -0.51 2.52
N ASP A 142 8.24 -1.58 2.53
CA ASP A 142 8.66 -2.87 3.07
C ASP A 142 8.80 -3.90 1.95
N ILE A 143 9.62 -4.92 2.22
CA ILE A 143 9.83 -6.05 1.34
C ILE A 143 9.82 -7.35 2.12
N ASN A 144 9.37 -8.41 1.49
CA ASN A 144 9.56 -9.75 2.02
C ASN A 144 11.02 -10.18 1.79
N THR A 145 11.63 -10.75 2.82
CA THR A 145 12.98 -11.32 2.73
C THR A 145 12.94 -12.75 2.24
N PRO A 146 14.06 -13.29 1.69
CA PRO A 146 14.14 -14.69 1.32
C PRO A 146 13.79 -15.64 2.47
N GLU A 147 14.12 -15.28 3.71
CA GLU A 147 13.78 -16.07 4.89
C GLU A 147 12.27 -16.14 5.10
N LYS A 148 11.54 -15.03 4.89
CA LYS A 148 10.09 -15.02 4.98
C LYS A 148 9.47 -15.94 3.93
N PHE A 149 9.93 -15.89 2.69
CA PHE A 149 9.46 -16.79 1.63
C PHE A 149 9.76 -18.25 1.98
N ALA A 150 10.95 -18.57 2.45
CA ALA A 150 11.30 -19.93 2.87
C ALA A 150 10.40 -20.44 4.02
N CYS A 151 10.01 -19.56 4.95
CA CYS A 151 9.07 -19.92 6.03
C CYS A 151 7.62 -20.11 5.53
N MET A 152 7.25 -19.48 4.42
CA MET A 152 5.90 -19.59 3.85
C MET A 152 5.74 -20.79 2.93
N ASP A 153 6.85 -21.33 2.38
CA ASP A 153 6.86 -22.40 1.40
C ASP A 153 6.09 -23.63 1.88
N GLY A 154 5.19 -24.11 1.02
CA GLY A 154 4.33 -25.25 1.29
C GLY A 154 3.20 -25.00 2.29
N ASN A 155 3.08 -23.80 2.84
CA ASN A 155 2.01 -23.46 3.77
C ASN A 155 0.73 -23.05 3.04
N ALA A 156 -0.40 -23.40 3.65
CA ALA A 156 -1.72 -22.92 3.27
C ALA A 156 -2.32 -22.13 4.43
N TYR A 157 -2.76 -20.94 4.14
CA TYR A 157 -3.45 -20.05 5.09
C TYR A 157 -4.93 -20.05 4.74
N VAL A 158 -5.75 -20.43 5.70
CA VAL A 158 -7.20 -20.54 5.52
C VAL A 158 -7.87 -19.45 6.35
N ARG A 159 -8.74 -18.68 5.70
CA ARG A 159 -9.65 -17.75 6.33
C ARG A 159 -11.08 -18.11 5.94
N GLU A 160 -11.95 -18.17 6.92
CA GLU A 160 -13.36 -18.49 6.74
C GLU A 160 -14.20 -17.44 7.48
N ASP A 161 -15.19 -16.92 6.80
CA ASP A 161 -16.22 -16.03 7.32
C ASP A 161 -17.59 -16.58 6.89
N GLU A 162 -18.70 -16.02 7.37
CA GLU A 162 -20.07 -16.51 7.10
C GLU A 162 -20.35 -16.67 5.60
N ASP A 163 -19.80 -15.79 4.76
CA ASP A 163 -20.08 -15.72 3.33
C ASP A 163 -18.91 -16.11 2.43
N VAL A 164 -17.69 -16.25 2.99
CA VAL A 164 -16.47 -16.41 2.17
C VAL A 164 -15.50 -17.41 2.80
N PHE A 165 -14.98 -18.27 1.95
CA PHE A 165 -13.89 -19.17 2.27
C PHE A 165 -12.70 -18.81 1.35
N CYS A 166 -11.56 -18.45 1.96
CA CYS A 166 -10.36 -18.07 1.24
C CYS A 166 -9.18 -18.95 1.65
N VAL A 167 -8.44 -19.42 0.67
CA VAL A 167 -7.21 -20.18 0.89
C VAL A 167 -6.07 -19.50 0.14
N TRP A 168 -5.04 -19.09 0.88
CA TRP A 168 -3.76 -18.68 0.31
C TRP A 168 -2.79 -19.82 0.42
N GLN A 169 -2.24 -20.24 -0.70
CA GLN A 169 -1.21 -21.26 -0.73
C GLN A 169 0.09 -20.63 -1.23
N ALA A 170 1.15 -20.77 -0.46
CA ALA A 170 2.47 -20.30 -0.83
C ALA A 170 3.29 -21.49 -1.38
N ALA A 171 3.96 -21.27 -2.50
CA ALA A 171 4.95 -22.20 -3.06
C ALA A 171 6.14 -21.37 -3.56
N VAL A 172 7.35 -21.83 -3.27
CA VAL A 172 8.59 -21.26 -3.78
C VAL A 172 9.08 -22.13 -4.91
N GLU A 173 9.15 -21.58 -6.13
CA GLU A 173 9.65 -22.26 -7.32
C GLU A 173 10.98 -21.61 -7.72
N ASP A 174 12.02 -22.45 -7.95
CA ASP A 174 13.35 -22.03 -8.43
C ASP A 174 14.02 -20.91 -7.59
N GLY A 175 13.68 -20.83 -6.29
CA GLY A 175 14.25 -19.85 -5.38
C GLY A 175 13.63 -18.45 -5.48
N LEU A 176 12.45 -18.37 -6.09
CA LEU A 176 11.61 -17.16 -6.17
C LEU A 176 10.27 -17.41 -5.49
#